data_79784c8c6cfbd2c87d8dac339595b6c1
#
_entry.id   79784c8c6cfbd2c87d8dac339595b6c1
#
_cell.length_a   1.000
_cell.length_b   1.000
_cell.length_c   1.000
_cell.angle_alpha   90.00
_cell.angle_beta   90.00
_cell.angle_gamma   90.00
#
_symmetry.space_group_name_H-M   'P 1'
#
loop_
_entity.id
_entity.type
_entity.pdbx_description
1 polymer ?
#
loop_
_entity_poly.entity_id
_entity_poly.type
_entity_poly.pdbx_seq_one_letter_code
_entity_poly.pdbx_strand_id
1 'polypeptide(L)'
;VSKPAKGEMTIRELATRTGMTVRNIRAHQTRGLLLPPVVRGRTGYYNEDHVARIALTREMQADGLNLEAIRRVLEGGDASAAEIFDFTRAVRAPFEEEVPEIIDAKELVGLWPEPVDAEKEAELTRRAERIGVLRTLPDGRIEVISPRMLRAARALGELGVGPDGALAAAEKLRRQVDGIARTFDELFTKEIWQPFDRAGRPEGDWPKVREALERLRPLASDGLIGAFQIAMGEAVERASERTLRSVATRPKKARKDGKPSRKTGGKPHRKGSGSR
;
A
#
# COMPACT_ATOMS: atom_id res chain seq x y z
N VAL A 1 37.67 -38.00 -11.45
CA VAL A 1 36.52 -37.06 -11.31
C VAL A 1 37.13 -35.67 -11.34
N SER A 2 36.87 -34.88 -12.39
CA SER A 2 37.35 -33.49 -12.47
C SER A 2 36.77 -32.67 -11.33
N LYS A 3 37.62 -31.92 -10.62
CA LYS A 3 37.22 -31.02 -9.56
C LYS A 3 36.41 -29.85 -10.15
N PRO A 4 35.31 -29.40 -9.54
CA PRO A 4 34.57 -28.25 -10.04
C PRO A 4 35.47 -26.98 -10.05
N ALA A 5 35.31 -26.12 -11.05
CA ALA A 5 35.94 -24.82 -11.07
C ALA A 5 35.32 -23.90 -10.00
N LYS A 6 35.97 -22.79 -9.69
CA LYS A 6 35.43 -21.83 -8.66
C LYS A 6 34.04 -21.33 -9.08
N GLY A 7 33.03 -21.57 -8.25
CA GLY A 7 31.65 -21.20 -8.54
C GLY A 7 30.81 -22.26 -9.28
N GLU A 8 31.40 -23.40 -9.62
CA GLU A 8 30.67 -24.53 -10.21
C GLU A 8 30.25 -25.55 -9.14
N MET A 9 29.10 -26.18 -9.33
CA MET A 9 28.53 -27.16 -8.44
C MET A 9 27.96 -28.36 -9.22
N THR A 10 27.94 -29.52 -8.59
CA THR A 10 27.26 -30.73 -9.11
C THR A 10 25.75 -30.62 -8.98
N ILE A 11 25.00 -31.48 -9.66
CA ILE A 11 23.53 -31.52 -9.53
C ILE A 11 23.06 -31.78 -8.08
N ARG A 12 23.84 -32.50 -7.27
CA ARG A 12 23.51 -32.76 -5.86
C ARG A 12 23.71 -31.50 -5.01
N GLU A 13 24.78 -30.76 -5.23
CA GLU A 13 25.04 -29.48 -4.56
C GLU A 13 24.00 -28.43 -4.97
N LEU A 14 23.63 -28.36 -6.27
CA LEU A 14 22.53 -27.52 -6.72
C LEU A 14 21.20 -27.90 -6.05
N ALA A 15 20.91 -29.20 -5.93
CA ALA A 15 19.72 -29.69 -5.26
C ALA A 15 19.67 -29.27 -3.78
N THR A 16 20.77 -29.44 -3.07
CA THR A 16 20.90 -29.02 -1.67
C THR A 16 20.72 -27.52 -1.52
N ARG A 17 21.39 -26.73 -2.35
CA ARG A 17 21.38 -25.27 -2.28
C ARG A 17 20.03 -24.65 -2.61
N THR A 18 19.30 -25.24 -3.56
CA THR A 18 17.99 -24.73 -3.99
C THR A 18 16.82 -25.40 -3.26
N GLY A 19 17.07 -26.44 -2.45
CA GLY A 19 16.02 -27.24 -1.81
C GLY A 19 15.14 -28.00 -2.81
N MET A 20 15.63 -28.22 -4.05
CA MET A 20 14.96 -29.03 -5.08
C MET A 20 15.47 -30.47 -5.08
N THR A 21 14.62 -31.42 -5.49
CA THR A 21 15.09 -32.78 -5.77
C THR A 21 15.83 -32.81 -7.10
N VAL A 22 16.81 -33.69 -7.24
CA VAL A 22 17.54 -33.93 -8.50
C VAL A 22 16.55 -34.26 -9.64
N ARG A 23 15.46 -34.96 -9.34
CA ARG A 23 14.39 -35.28 -10.32
C ARG A 23 13.74 -34.00 -10.84
N ASN A 24 13.41 -33.07 -9.96
CA ASN A 24 12.77 -31.82 -10.34
C ASN A 24 13.72 -30.91 -11.14
N ILE A 25 15.00 -30.86 -10.77
CA ILE A 25 16.03 -30.13 -11.54
C ILE A 25 16.08 -30.66 -12.98
N ARG A 26 16.12 -31.97 -13.16
CA ARG A 26 16.09 -32.60 -14.50
C ARG A 26 14.81 -32.31 -15.27
N ALA A 27 13.66 -32.32 -14.57
CA ALA A 27 12.37 -31.97 -15.17
C ALA A 27 12.34 -30.49 -15.64
N HIS A 28 12.94 -29.58 -14.87
CA HIS A 28 13.10 -28.17 -15.28
C HIS A 28 14.02 -28.02 -16.50
N GLN A 29 15.09 -28.80 -16.58
CA GLN A 29 15.95 -28.83 -17.78
C GLN A 29 15.20 -29.31 -19.02
N THR A 30 14.49 -30.44 -18.90
CA THR A 30 13.69 -30.99 -20.02
C THR A 30 12.62 -30.01 -20.51
N ARG A 31 12.12 -29.16 -19.63
CA ARG A 31 11.09 -28.14 -19.95
C ARG A 31 11.67 -26.81 -20.43
N GLY A 32 12.99 -26.69 -20.57
CA GLY A 32 13.67 -25.46 -20.99
C GLY A 32 13.69 -24.35 -19.91
N LEU A 33 13.34 -24.67 -18.67
CA LEU A 33 13.37 -23.72 -17.55
C LEU A 33 14.79 -23.53 -16.98
N LEU A 34 15.69 -24.49 -17.21
CA LEU A 34 17.08 -24.42 -16.84
C LEU A 34 17.97 -24.63 -18.06
N LEU A 35 19.08 -23.92 -18.13
CA LEU A 35 20.08 -24.13 -19.13
C LEU A 35 20.73 -25.51 -18.96
N PRO A 36 21.29 -26.10 -20.01
CA PRO A 36 22.05 -27.33 -19.87
C PRO A 36 23.31 -27.08 -19.05
N PRO A 37 23.73 -28.05 -18.21
CA PRO A 37 24.98 -27.94 -17.45
C PRO A 37 26.21 -28.00 -18.39
N VAL A 38 27.31 -27.46 -17.94
CA VAL A 38 28.60 -27.70 -18.59
C VAL A 38 29.04 -29.13 -18.30
N VAL A 39 29.15 -29.97 -19.33
CA VAL A 39 29.49 -31.40 -19.16
C VAL A 39 30.99 -31.58 -19.28
N ARG A 40 31.64 -32.17 -18.26
CA ARG A 40 33.05 -32.60 -18.29
C ARG A 40 33.14 -34.07 -17.93
N GLY A 41 33.55 -34.87 -18.88
CA GLY A 41 33.50 -36.33 -18.75
C GLY A 41 32.08 -36.83 -18.65
N ARG A 42 31.72 -37.42 -17.48
CA ARG A 42 30.35 -37.94 -17.19
C ARG A 42 29.60 -37.06 -16.19
N THR A 43 30.13 -35.90 -15.82
CA THR A 43 29.57 -35.04 -14.78
C THR A 43 29.12 -33.71 -15.38
N GLY A 44 27.87 -33.34 -15.12
CA GLY A 44 27.34 -32.01 -15.42
C GLY A 44 27.61 -31.05 -14.26
N TYR A 45 28.11 -29.86 -14.59
CA TYR A 45 28.39 -28.78 -13.66
C TYR A 45 27.44 -27.60 -13.88
N TYR A 46 26.96 -27.06 -12.80
CA TYR A 46 26.00 -25.94 -12.71
C TYR A 46 26.70 -24.75 -12.05
N ASN A 47 26.15 -23.56 -12.22
CA ASN A 47 26.69 -22.30 -11.67
C ASN A 47 25.59 -21.50 -10.97
N GLU A 48 25.93 -20.27 -10.51
CA GLU A 48 25.03 -19.34 -9.84
C GLU A 48 23.81 -18.97 -10.71
N ASP A 49 23.96 -18.90 -12.04
CA ASP A 49 22.84 -18.61 -12.92
C ASP A 49 21.75 -19.69 -12.87
N HIS A 50 22.13 -20.94 -12.71
CA HIS A 50 21.15 -22.02 -12.50
C HIS A 50 20.42 -21.88 -11.16
N VAL A 51 21.10 -21.42 -10.10
CA VAL A 51 20.49 -21.14 -8.80
C VAL A 51 19.47 -20.00 -8.93
N ALA A 52 19.89 -18.88 -9.54
CA ALA A 52 19.04 -17.72 -9.78
C ALA A 52 17.82 -18.07 -10.64
N ARG A 53 18.01 -18.87 -11.68
CA ARG A 53 16.93 -19.31 -12.58
C ARG A 53 15.90 -20.20 -11.89
N ILE A 54 16.34 -21.05 -10.96
CA ILE A 54 15.44 -21.85 -10.10
C ILE A 54 14.64 -20.93 -9.16
N ALA A 55 15.31 -19.98 -8.52
CA ALA A 55 14.68 -19.03 -7.61
C ALA A 55 13.61 -18.20 -8.34
N LEU A 56 13.96 -17.63 -9.49
CA LEU A 56 13.04 -16.87 -10.35
C LEU A 56 11.84 -17.70 -10.81
N THR A 57 12.07 -18.97 -11.22
CA THR A 57 10.99 -19.86 -11.60
C THR A 57 9.99 -20.09 -10.47
N ARG A 58 10.47 -20.29 -9.26
CA ARG A 58 9.60 -20.47 -8.06
C ARG A 58 8.81 -19.22 -7.74
N GLU A 59 9.46 -18.08 -7.83
CA GLU A 59 8.83 -16.80 -7.56
C GLU A 59 7.71 -16.52 -8.55
N MET A 60 7.96 -16.68 -9.85
CA MET A 60 6.94 -16.55 -10.88
C MET A 60 5.80 -17.56 -10.73
N GLN A 61 6.08 -18.79 -10.26
CA GLN A 61 5.02 -19.76 -9.94
C GLN A 61 4.18 -19.34 -8.75
N ALA A 62 4.80 -18.78 -7.70
CA ALA A 62 4.07 -18.24 -6.55
C ALA A 62 3.13 -17.09 -6.96
N ASP A 63 3.46 -16.37 -8.02
CA ASP A 63 2.62 -15.32 -8.63
C ASP A 63 1.54 -15.86 -9.58
N GLY A 64 1.40 -17.18 -9.67
CA GLY A 64 0.39 -17.81 -10.50
C GLY A 64 0.75 -18.00 -11.97
N LEU A 65 1.99 -17.68 -12.40
CA LEU A 65 2.42 -17.98 -13.76
C LEU A 65 2.59 -19.49 -13.94
N ASN A 66 2.09 -20.02 -15.06
CA ASN A 66 2.36 -21.40 -15.43
C ASN A 66 3.79 -21.55 -16.00
N LEU A 67 4.31 -22.79 -16.01
CA LEU A 67 5.69 -23.06 -16.45
C LEU A 67 5.95 -22.67 -17.90
N GLU A 68 4.95 -22.67 -18.77
CA GLU A 68 5.11 -22.26 -20.18
C GLU A 68 5.29 -20.75 -20.30
N ALA A 69 4.52 -19.93 -19.53
CA ALA A 69 4.72 -18.49 -19.47
C ALA A 69 6.09 -18.15 -18.90
N ILE A 70 6.51 -18.85 -17.84
CA ILE A 70 7.85 -18.68 -17.23
C ILE A 70 8.93 -18.99 -18.26
N ARG A 71 8.81 -20.08 -19.00
CA ARG A 71 9.77 -20.45 -20.07
C ARG A 71 9.94 -19.33 -21.09
N ARG A 72 8.83 -18.74 -21.57
CA ARG A 72 8.85 -17.62 -22.52
C ARG A 72 9.59 -16.39 -21.97
N VAL A 73 9.38 -16.06 -20.70
CA VAL A 73 10.11 -14.96 -20.04
C VAL A 73 11.60 -15.25 -20.00
N LEU A 74 11.98 -16.48 -19.66
CA LEU A 74 13.36 -16.91 -19.55
C LEU A 74 14.09 -17.10 -20.91
N GLU A 75 13.34 -17.28 -22.00
CA GLU A 75 13.86 -17.39 -23.37
C GLU A 75 13.91 -16.03 -24.11
N GLY A 76 13.22 -15.02 -23.59
CA GLY A 76 12.91 -13.77 -24.30
C GLY A 76 14.01 -12.70 -24.33
N GLY A 77 15.28 -12.99 -23.98
CA GLY A 77 16.34 -12.01 -24.06
C GLY A 77 17.74 -12.54 -23.71
N ASP A 78 18.76 -11.73 -24.02
CA ASP A 78 20.17 -12.03 -23.71
C ASP A 78 20.51 -11.85 -22.21
N ALA A 79 19.55 -11.48 -21.38
CA ALA A 79 19.73 -11.27 -19.94
C ALA A 79 19.98 -12.58 -19.20
N SER A 80 20.93 -12.57 -18.28
CA SER A 80 21.10 -13.68 -17.34
C SER A 80 19.88 -13.83 -16.42
N ALA A 81 19.61 -15.06 -15.98
CA ALA A 81 18.53 -15.29 -15.01
C ALA A 81 18.72 -14.48 -13.71
N ALA A 82 19.97 -14.20 -13.34
CA ALA A 82 20.29 -13.38 -12.17
C ALA A 82 19.82 -11.94 -12.34
N GLU A 83 20.03 -11.33 -13.49
CA GLU A 83 19.60 -9.95 -13.78
C GLU A 83 18.07 -9.82 -13.80
N ILE A 84 17.38 -10.78 -14.43
CA ILE A 84 15.91 -10.83 -14.43
C ILE A 84 15.39 -11.01 -12.99
N PHE A 85 16.02 -11.87 -12.20
CA PHE A 85 15.66 -12.10 -10.80
C PHE A 85 15.86 -10.82 -9.96
N ASP A 86 17.00 -10.17 -10.07
CA ASP A 86 17.30 -8.93 -9.35
C ASP A 86 16.35 -7.81 -9.75
N PHE A 87 16.03 -7.68 -11.04
CA PHE A 87 15.04 -6.73 -11.52
C PHE A 87 13.63 -7.03 -10.95
N THR A 88 13.19 -8.29 -11.00
CA THR A 88 11.89 -8.70 -10.45
C THR A 88 11.80 -8.41 -8.96
N ARG A 89 12.89 -8.69 -8.21
CA ARG A 89 12.98 -8.36 -6.80
C ARG A 89 12.92 -6.84 -6.57
N ALA A 90 13.60 -6.06 -7.40
CA ALA A 90 13.54 -4.62 -7.35
C ALA A 90 12.14 -4.07 -7.63
N VAL A 91 11.41 -4.61 -8.61
CA VAL A 91 10.01 -4.23 -8.90
C VAL A 91 9.10 -4.48 -7.69
N ARG A 92 9.31 -5.58 -6.96
CA ARG A 92 8.46 -5.98 -5.83
C ARG A 92 8.87 -5.40 -4.50
N ALA A 93 10.08 -4.83 -4.40
CA ALA A 93 10.49 -4.22 -3.15
C ALA A 93 9.48 -3.14 -2.74
N PRO A 94 9.06 -3.07 -1.46
CA PRO A 94 8.07 -2.11 -1.01
C PRO A 94 8.57 -0.67 -1.21
N PHE A 95 7.66 0.24 -1.44
CA PHE A 95 7.97 1.68 -1.58
C PHE A 95 8.56 2.27 -0.29
N GLU A 96 8.05 1.81 0.86
CA GLU A 96 8.61 2.08 2.19
C GLU A 96 8.47 0.80 3.02
N GLU A 97 9.39 0.62 3.98
CA GLU A 97 9.34 -0.51 4.91
C GLU A 97 8.31 -0.23 6.01
N GLU A 98 7.03 -0.36 5.67
CA GLU A 98 5.99 -0.46 6.68
C GLU A 98 5.80 -1.94 7.03
N VAL A 99 6.17 -2.32 8.26
CA VAL A 99 6.01 -3.70 8.71
C VAL A 99 4.55 -3.91 9.12
N PRO A 100 3.82 -4.85 8.50
CA PRO A 100 2.45 -5.16 8.90
C PRO A 100 2.39 -5.62 10.37
N GLU A 101 1.34 -5.21 11.07
CA GLU A 101 1.08 -5.59 12.47
C GLU A 101 -0.11 -6.55 12.53
N ILE A 102 -0.06 -7.54 13.42
CA ILE A 102 -1.18 -8.44 13.66
C ILE A 102 -1.81 -8.04 14.99
N ILE A 103 -3.10 -7.72 14.94
CA ILE A 103 -3.90 -7.30 16.11
C ILE A 103 -5.13 -8.20 16.28
N ASP A 104 -5.72 -8.19 17.46
CA ASP A 104 -7.01 -8.79 17.67
C ASP A 104 -8.13 -7.91 17.07
N ALA A 105 -9.20 -8.54 16.54
CA ALA A 105 -10.35 -7.81 15.98
C ALA A 105 -10.94 -6.79 16.97
N LYS A 106 -10.91 -7.10 18.27
CA LYS A 106 -11.37 -6.20 19.34
C LYS A 106 -10.59 -4.90 19.45
N GLU A 107 -9.31 -4.93 19.10
CA GLU A 107 -8.48 -3.72 19.10
C GLU A 107 -8.87 -2.77 17.96
N LEU A 108 -9.31 -3.32 16.83
CA LEU A 108 -9.80 -2.52 15.71
C LEU A 108 -11.11 -1.78 16.09
N VAL A 109 -12.02 -2.48 16.77
CA VAL A 109 -13.29 -1.89 17.26
C VAL A 109 -13.02 -0.80 18.29
N GLY A 110 -12.05 -1.00 19.18
CA GLY A 110 -11.66 -0.05 20.22
C GLY A 110 -11.02 1.26 19.73
N LEU A 111 -10.89 1.45 18.40
CA LEU A 111 -10.37 2.71 17.85
C LEU A 111 -11.34 3.89 18.01
N TRP A 112 -12.63 3.61 18.19
CA TRP A 112 -13.67 4.63 18.34
C TRP A 112 -14.32 4.56 19.71
N PRO A 113 -14.63 5.71 20.33
CA PRO A 113 -15.22 5.75 21.66
C PRO A 113 -16.67 5.22 21.71
N GLU A 114 -17.39 5.26 20.60
CA GLU A 114 -18.75 4.76 20.51
C GLU A 114 -18.74 3.31 20.01
N PRO A 115 -19.43 2.40 20.71
CA PRO A 115 -19.52 1.01 20.27
C PRO A 115 -20.31 0.91 18.96
N VAL A 116 -19.81 0.10 18.05
CA VAL A 116 -20.50 -0.30 16.81
C VAL A 116 -21.07 -1.69 17.00
N ASP A 117 -22.24 -1.96 16.42
CA ASP A 117 -22.79 -3.30 16.42
C ASP A 117 -21.99 -4.25 15.49
N ALA A 118 -22.18 -5.55 15.66
CA ALA A 118 -21.41 -6.56 14.93
C ALA A 118 -21.63 -6.52 13.40
N GLU A 119 -22.80 -6.11 12.93
CA GLU A 119 -23.09 -5.98 11.50
C GLU A 119 -22.30 -4.81 10.91
N LYS A 120 -22.30 -3.69 11.59
CA LYS A 120 -21.54 -2.50 11.20
C LYS A 120 -20.04 -2.73 11.27
N GLU A 121 -19.55 -3.42 12.29
CA GLU A 121 -18.16 -3.83 12.40
C GLU A 121 -17.72 -4.65 11.19
N ALA A 122 -18.50 -5.67 10.82
CA ALA A 122 -18.23 -6.51 9.67
C ALA A 122 -18.28 -5.72 8.34
N GLU A 123 -19.18 -4.74 8.21
CA GLU A 123 -19.22 -3.83 7.05
C GLU A 123 -17.94 -2.99 6.94
N LEU A 124 -17.55 -2.35 8.04
CA LEU A 124 -16.37 -1.48 8.10
C LEU A 124 -15.09 -2.27 7.79
N THR A 125 -14.97 -3.48 8.35
CA THR A 125 -13.84 -4.39 8.08
C THR A 125 -13.76 -4.74 6.59
N ARG A 126 -14.87 -5.17 5.97
CA ARG A 126 -14.90 -5.47 4.53
C ARG A 126 -14.53 -4.25 3.66
N ARG A 127 -14.94 -3.04 4.08
CA ARG A 127 -14.57 -1.81 3.36
C ARG A 127 -13.08 -1.51 3.48
N ALA A 128 -12.50 -1.68 4.67
CA ALA A 128 -11.08 -1.49 4.92
C ALA A 128 -10.21 -2.54 4.17
N GLU A 129 -10.70 -3.79 4.07
CA GLU A 129 -10.07 -4.84 3.24
C GLU A 129 -10.06 -4.46 1.75
N ARG A 130 -11.19 -3.94 1.22
CA ARG A 130 -11.27 -3.52 -0.19
C ARG A 130 -10.27 -2.44 -0.57
N ILE A 131 -9.91 -1.55 0.34
CA ILE A 131 -8.89 -0.53 0.09
C ILE A 131 -7.46 -0.98 0.46
N GLY A 132 -7.32 -2.22 0.93
CA GLY A 132 -6.03 -2.85 1.17
C GLY A 132 -5.28 -2.34 2.40
N VAL A 133 -5.96 -1.76 3.40
CA VAL A 133 -5.31 -1.29 4.64
C VAL A 133 -5.24 -2.35 5.71
N LEU A 134 -6.07 -3.39 5.62
CA LEU A 134 -6.05 -4.54 6.50
C LEU A 134 -6.49 -5.82 5.77
N ARG A 135 -6.27 -6.96 6.40
CA ARG A 135 -6.70 -8.30 5.93
C ARG A 135 -7.09 -9.15 7.12
N THR A 136 -8.22 -9.83 7.04
CA THR A 136 -8.62 -10.84 8.04
C THR A 136 -7.87 -12.15 7.80
N LEU A 137 -7.24 -12.66 8.83
CA LEU A 137 -6.52 -13.93 8.80
C LEU A 137 -7.46 -15.11 9.05
N PRO A 138 -7.09 -16.36 8.67
CA PRO A 138 -7.94 -17.53 8.86
C PRO A 138 -8.29 -17.84 10.33
N ASP A 139 -7.50 -17.39 11.27
CA ASP A 139 -7.71 -17.51 12.73
C ASP A 139 -8.57 -16.38 13.33
N GLY A 140 -9.06 -15.44 12.50
CA GLY A 140 -9.91 -14.32 12.91
C GLY A 140 -9.13 -13.09 13.39
N ARG A 141 -7.80 -13.13 13.44
CA ARG A 141 -6.98 -11.93 13.70
C ARG A 141 -6.93 -11.02 12.49
N ILE A 142 -6.55 -9.79 12.71
CA ILE A 142 -6.44 -8.77 11.67
C ILE A 142 -4.96 -8.47 11.40
N GLU A 143 -4.54 -8.64 10.16
CA GLU A 143 -3.26 -8.13 9.68
C GLU A 143 -3.47 -6.69 9.18
N VAL A 144 -2.89 -5.74 9.87
CA VAL A 144 -2.87 -4.32 9.48
C VAL A 144 -1.72 -4.10 8.50
N ILE A 145 -2.04 -3.94 7.23
CA ILE A 145 -1.06 -3.78 6.14
C ILE A 145 -0.40 -2.40 6.23
N SER A 146 -1.14 -1.37 6.65
CA SER A 146 -0.61 -0.02 6.89
C SER A 146 -0.89 0.46 8.31
N PRO A 147 0.02 0.24 9.26
CA PRO A 147 -0.05 0.79 10.61
C PRO A 147 -0.13 2.33 10.64
N ARG A 148 0.44 3.03 9.64
CA ARG A 148 0.30 4.49 9.52
C ARG A 148 -1.14 4.92 9.29
N MET A 149 -1.87 4.24 8.40
CA MET A 149 -3.28 4.53 8.15
C MET A 149 -4.14 4.21 9.38
N LEU A 150 -3.82 3.14 10.10
CA LEU A 150 -4.51 2.80 11.35
C LEU A 150 -4.31 3.87 12.42
N ARG A 151 -3.08 4.35 12.61
CA ARG A 151 -2.77 5.47 13.54
C ARG A 151 -3.53 6.75 13.15
N ALA A 152 -3.59 7.07 11.85
CA ALA A 152 -4.37 8.21 11.37
C ALA A 152 -5.87 8.06 11.65
N ALA A 153 -6.44 6.86 11.45
CA ALA A 153 -7.83 6.57 11.77
C ALA A 153 -8.12 6.73 13.28
N ARG A 154 -7.20 6.26 14.14
CA ARG A 154 -7.30 6.45 15.61
C ARG A 154 -7.31 7.93 15.98
N ALA A 155 -6.37 8.71 15.45
CA ALA A 155 -6.30 10.15 15.70
C ALA A 155 -7.57 10.90 15.23
N LEU A 156 -8.18 10.48 14.12
CA LEU A 156 -9.48 11.01 13.68
C LEU A 156 -10.60 10.66 14.68
N GLY A 157 -10.60 9.45 15.23
CA GLY A 157 -11.55 9.04 16.29
C GLY A 157 -11.44 9.92 17.54
N GLU A 158 -10.22 10.24 17.98
CA GLU A 158 -9.96 11.16 19.10
C GLU A 158 -10.47 12.59 18.83
N LEU A 159 -10.52 13.00 17.57
CA LEU A 159 -11.13 14.27 17.14
C LEU A 159 -12.66 14.21 16.97
N GLY A 160 -13.29 13.06 17.28
CA GLY A 160 -14.73 12.86 17.16
C GLY A 160 -15.22 12.51 15.76
N VAL A 161 -14.34 12.14 14.85
CA VAL A 161 -14.73 11.64 13.52
C VAL A 161 -15.12 10.17 13.64
N GLY A 162 -16.38 9.84 13.36
CA GLY A 162 -16.88 8.46 13.41
C GLY A 162 -16.22 7.54 12.36
N PRO A 163 -16.30 6.20 12.53
CA PRO A 163 -15.65 5.22 11.67
C PRO A 163 -16.05 5.33 10.20
N ASP A 164 -17.32 5.58 9.90
CA ASP A 164 -17.81 5.79 8.53
C ASP A 164 -17.14 6.97 7.85
N GLY A 165 -17.00 8.09 8.55
CA GLY A 165 -16.36 9.30 8.05
C GLY A 165 -14.87 9.09 7.76
N ALA A 166 -14.16 8.46 8.69
CA ALA A 166 -12.76 8.13 8.55
C ALA A 166 -12.53 7.18 7.36
N LEU A 167 -13.35 6.13 7.25
CA LEU A 167 -13.23 5.14 6.18
C LEU A 167 -13.64 5.71 4.81
N ALA A 168 -14.67 6.54 4.73
CA ALA A 168 -15.04 7.23 3.50
C ALA A 168 -13.94 8.17 3.01
N ALA A 169 -13.24 8.86 3.92
CA ALA A 169 -12.08 9.66 3.60
C ALA A 169 -10.92 8.79 3.07
N ALA A 170 -10.63 7.65 3.73
CA ALA A 170 -9.61 6.70 3.30
C ALA A 170 -9.92 6.10 1.92
N GLU A 171 -11.16 5.70 1.65
CA GLU A 171 -11.61 5.20 0.36
C GLU A 171 -11.44 6.25 -0.76
N LYS A 172 -11.77 7.50 -0.47
CA LYS A 172 -11.58 8.61 -1.43
C LYS A 172 -10.10 8.85 -1.70
N LEU A 173 -9.29 8.90 -0.63
CA LEU A 173 -7.84 9.07 -0.73
C LEU A 173 -7.23 7.93 -1.55
N ARG A 174 -7.59 6.67 -1.28
CA ARG A 174 -7.09 5.51 -2.03
C ARG A 174 -7.34 5.64 -3.52
N ARG A 175 -8.56 6.01 -3.93
CA ARG A 175 -8.87 6.21 -5.36
C ARG A 175 -8.01 7.30 -6.02
N GLN A 176 -7.69 8.38 -5.29
CA GLN A 176 -6.84 9.46 -5.81
C GLN A 176 -5.38 9.01 -5.92
N VAL A 177 -4.88 8.30 -4.90
CA VAL A 177 -3.52 7.77 -4.86
C VAL A 177 -3.31 6.69 -5.93
N ASP A 178 -4.31 5.86 -6.24
CA ASP A 178 -4.24 4.93 -7.37
C ASP A 178 -4.06 5.65 -8.72
N GLY A 179 -4.60 6.86 -8.87
CA GLY A 179 -4.34 7.72 -10.03
C GLY A 179 -2.90 8.21 -10.09
N ILE A 180 -2.37 8.64 -8.94
CA ILE A 180 -0.98 9.09 -8.83
C ILE A 180 -0.01 7.94 -9.10
N ALA A 181 -0.28 6.76 -8.55
CA ALA A 181 0.54 5.57 -8.78
C ALA A 181 0.62 5.23 -10.28
N ARG A 182 -0.50 5.31 -11.02
CA ARG A 182 -0.50 5.13 -12.48
C ARG A 182 0.37 6.14 -13.20
N THR A 183 0.41 7.40 -12.76
CA THR A 183 1.27 8.43 -13.37
C THR A 183 2.75 8.04 -13.28
N PHE A 184 3.20 7.51 -12.14
CA PHE A 184 4.59 7.05 -11.99
C PHE A 184 4.87 5.76 -12.76
N ASP A 185 3.91 4.82 -12.81
CA ASP A 185 4.01 3.62 -13.64
C ASP A 185 4.13 3.96 -15.13
N GLU A 186 3.32 4.87 -15.63
CA GLU A 186 3.39 5.37 -17.01
C GLU A 186 4.72 6.06 -17.30
N LEU A 187 5.23 6.88 -16.36
CA LEU A 187 6.53 7.52 -16.48
C LEU A 187 7.66 6.49 -16.60
N PHE A 188 7.70 5.52 -15.69
CA PHE A 188 8.69 4.44 -15.74
C PHE A 188 8.59 3.65 -17.04
N THR A 189 7.38 3.23 -17.39
CA THR A 189 7.12 2.44 -18.58
C THR A 189 7.56 3.16 -19.84
N LYS A 190 7.19 4.42 -20.01
CA LYS A 190 7.44 5.18 -21.23
C LYS A 190 8.89 5.63 -21.37
N GLU A 191 9.48 6.15 -20.30
CA GLU A 191 10.78 6.83 -20.36
C GLU A 191 11.95 5.88 -20.07
N ILE A 192 11.72 4.73 -19.42
CA ILE A 192 12.77 3.80 -19.01
C ILE A 192 12.57 2.43 -19.64
N TRP A 193 11.42 1.78 -19.40
CA TRP A 193 11.21 0.42 -19.85
C TRP A 193 11.09 0.28 -21.38
N GLN A 194 10.26 1.09 -22.03
CA GLN A 194 10.05 0.99 -23.48
C GLN A 194 11.32 1.25 -24.31
N PRO A 195 12.18 2.24 -24.00
CA PRO A 195 13.46 2.39 -24.71
C PRO A 195 14.37 1.18 -24.56
N PHE A 196 14.47 0.62 -23.34
CA PHE A 196 15.23 -0.59 -23.07
C PHE A 196 14.70 -1.80 -23.83
N ASP A 197 13.37 -2.01 -23.83
CA ASP A 197 12.71 -3.10 -24.54
C ASP A 197 12.89 -3.01 -26.05
N ARG A 198 12.76 -1.80 -26.64
CA ARG A 198 13.00 -1.56 -28.08
C ARG A 198 14.45 -1.77 -28.50
N ALA A 199 15.39 -1.57 -27.59
CA ALA A 199 16.80 -1.86 -27.81
C ALA A 199 17.13 -3.36 -27.76
N GLY A 200 16.13 -4.24 -27.54
CA GLY A 200 16.33 -5.69 -27.43
C GLY A 200 16.77 -6.15 -26.06
N ARG A 201 16.61 -5.32 -25.02
CA ARG A 201 16.98 -5.63 -23.63
C ARG A 201 18.45 -6.01 -23.47
N PRO A 202 19.40 -5.14 -23.83
CA PRO A 202 20.82 -5.45 -23.77
C PRO A 202 21.23 -5.90 -22.36
N GLU A 203 22.03 -6.97 -22.26
CA GLU A 203 22.46 -7.55 -20.97
C GLU A 203 23.13 -6.51 -20.06
N GLY A 204 24.01 -5.68 -20.60
CA GLY A 204 24.72 -4.63 -19.84
C GLY A 204 23.84 -3.46 -19.35
N ASP A 205 22.57 -3.36 -19.78
CA ASP A 205 21.66 -2.28 -19.39
C ASP A 205 20.65 -2.66 -18.29
N TRP A 206 20.52 -3.94 -17.93
CA TRP A 206 19.67 -4.38 -16.82
C TRP A 206 19.99 -3.70 -15.49
N PRO A 207 21.27 -3.53 -15.09
CA PRO A 207 21.60 -2.81 -13.87
C PRO A 207 21.10 -1.36 -13.89
N LYS A 208 21.15 -0.67 -15.05
CA LYS A 208 20.66 0.72 -15.19
C LYS A 208 19.15 0.82 -15.02
N VAL A 209 18.40 -0.12 -15.61
CA VAL A 209 16.93 -0.15 -15.48
C VAL A 209 16.53 -0.42 -14.03
N ARG A 210 17.21 -1.34 -13.35
CA ARG A 210 17.03 -1.62 -11.94
C ARG A 210 17.33 -0.38 -11.08
N GLU A 211 18.48 0.24 -11.26
CA GLU A 211 18.88 1.46 -10.55
C GLU A 211 17.85 2.58 -10.76
N ALA A 212 17.37 2.77 -11.99
CA ALA A 212 16.35 3.76 -12.29
C ALA A 212 15.06 3.51 -11.52
N LEU A 213 14.62 2.25 -11.42
CA LEU A 213 13.44 1.86 -10.64
C LEU A 213 13.64 2.11 -9.13
N GLU A 214 14.81 1.71 -8.59
CA GLU A 214 15.15 1.90 -7.18
C GLU A 214 15.20 3.39 -6.81
N ARG A 215 15.68 4.26 -7.72
CA ARG A 215 15.73 5.72 -7.53
C ARG A 215 14.38 6.40 -7.73
N LEU A 216 13.52 5.87 -8.60
CA LEU A 216 12.20 6.46 -8.86
C LEU A 216 11.30 6.42 -7.62
N ARG A 217 11.43 5.39 -6.78
CA ARG A 217 10.58 5.21 -5.60
C ARG A 217 10.66 6.37 -4.60
N PRO A 218 11.83 6.71 -4.04
CA PRO A 218 11.92 7.83 -3.12
C PRO A 218 11.52 9.16 -3.79
N LEU A 219 11.86 9.35 -5.08
CA LEU A 219 11.47 10.55 -5.83
C LEU A 219 9.94 10.65 -5.99
N ALA A 220 9.26 9.53 -6.20
CA ALA A 220 7.80 9.49 -6.28
C ALA A 220 7.16 9.86 -4.94
N SER A 221 7.68 9.33 -3.82
CA SER A 221 7.20 9.64 -2.48
C SER A 221 7.43 11.11 -2.13
N ASP A 222 8.63 11.64 -2.36
CA ASP A 222 8.97 13.04 -2.09
C ASP A 222 8.15 14.00 -2.96
N GLY A 223 7.99 13.70 -4.25
CA GLY A 223 7.17 14.48 -5.17
C GLY A 223 5.71 14.51 -4.76
N LEU A 224 5.16 13.38 -4.31
CA LEU A 224 3.79 13.29 -3.81
C LEU A 224 3.61 14.12 -2.54
N ILE A 225 4.53 14.02 -1.58
CA ILE A 225 4.49 14.81 -0.33
C ILE A 225 4.54 16.29 -0.65
N GLY A 226 5.45 16.73 -1.54
CA GLY A 226 5.55 18.12 -1.97
C GLY A 226 4.26 18.64 -2.62
N ALA A 227 3.70 17.89 -3.57
CA ALA A 227 2.44 18.24 -4.22
C ALA A 227 1.27 18.31 -3.23
N PHE A 228 1.21 17.37 -2.29
CA PHE A 228 0.20 17.36 -1.24
C PHE A 228 0.30 18.58 -0.32
N GLN A 229 1.51 18.97 0.09
CA GLN A 229 1.74 20.15 0.94
C GLN A 229 1.28 21.44 0.24
N ILE A 230 1.58 21.60 -1.05
CA ILE A 230 1.12 22.75 -1.85
C ILE A 230 -0.42 22.77 -1.89
N ALA A 231 -1.05 21.66 -2.26
CA ALA A 231 -2.49 21.56 -2.35
C ALA A 231 -3.21 21.81 -1.02
N MET A 232 -2.62 21.35 0.08
CA MET A 232 -3.15 21.58 1.44
C MET A 232 -3.01 23.05 1.85
N GLY A 233 -1.89 23.71 1.54
CA GLY A 233 -1.71 25.14 1.79
C GLY A 233 -2.83 25.95 1.14
N GLU A 234 -3.03 25.76 -0.17
CA GLU A 234 -4.12 26.42 -0.91
C GLU A 234 -5.53 26.10 -0.37
N ALA A 235 -5.75 24.85 0.06
CA ALA A 235 -7.05 24.45 0.62
C ALA A 235 -7.33 25.16 1.95
N VAL A 236 -6.33 25.29 2.82
CA VAL A 236 -6.43 26.00 4.09
C VAL A 236 -6.69 27.50 3.86
N GLU A 237 -6.00 28.14 2.93
CA GLU A 237 -6.24 29.55 2.58
C GLU A 237 -7.69 29.76 2.12
N ARG A 238 -8.16 28.95 1.17
CA ARG A 238 -9.57 29.00 0.69
C ARG A 238 -10.58 28.75 1.82
N ALA A 239 -10.29 27.86 2.76
CA ALA A 239 -11.15 27.60 3.91
C ALA A 239 -11.18 28.78 4.88
N SER A 240 -10.04 29.40 5.16
CA SER A 240 -9.90 30.57 6.02
C SER A 240 -10.68 31.76 5.47
N GLU A 241 -10.56 32.06 4.18
CA GLU A 241 -11.34 33.10 3.53
C GLU A 241 -12.86 32.91 3.62
N ARG A 242 -13.31 31.65 3.38
CA ARG A 242 -14.75 31.30 3.53
C ARG A 242 -15.24 31.53 4.97
N THR A 243 -14.46 31.12 5.95
CA THR A 243 -14.80 31.27 7.36
C THR A 243 -14.85 32.76 7.74
N LEU A 244 -13.86 33.56 7.34
CA LEU A 244 -13.85 35.01 7.60
C LEU A 244 -15.05 35.72 6.95
N ARG A 245 -15.39 35.39 5.71
CA ARG A 245 -16.59 35.92 5.03
C ARG A 245 -17.88 35.56 5.80
N SER A 246 -18.00 34.31 6.26
CA SER A 246 -19.18 33.84 7.01
C SER A 246 -19.34 34.55 8.36
N VAL A 247 -18.25 34.86 9.03
CA VAL A 247 -18.24 35.62 10.29
C VAL A 247 -18.61 37.08 10.05
N ALA A 248 -18.07 37.71 8.99
CA ALA A 248 -18.34 39.10 8.63
C ALA A 248 -19.79 39.34 8.20
N THR A 249 -20.45 38.34 7.59
CA THR A 249 -21.83 38.45 7.09
C THR A 249 -22.88 38.02 8.12
N ARG A 250 -22.52 37.58 9.31
CA ARG A 250 -23.47 37.19 10.36
C ARG A 250 -24.13 38.44 10.92
N PRO A 251 -25.47 38.70 10.72
CA PRO A 251 -26.11 39.85 11.25
C PRO A 251 -26.05 39.80 12.79
N LYS A 252 -25.60 40.92 13.41
CA LYS A 252 -25.68 41.07 14.89
C LYS A 252 -27.13 40.79 15.28
N LYS A 253 -27.38 39.69 16.00
CA LYS A 253 -28.67 39.46 16.65
C LYS A 253 -28.98 40.69 17.49
N ALA A 254 -30.01 41.48 17.07
CA ALA A 254 -30.47 42.66 17.79
C ALA A 254 -30.71 42.23 19.27
N ARG A 255 -29.97 42.86 20.17
CA ARG A 255 -30.30 42.84 21.61
C ARG A 255 -31.69 43.37 21.69
N LYS A 256 -32.67 42.53 22.04
CA LYS A 256 -33.97 42.99 22.52
C LYS A 256 -33.72 43.69 23.85
N ASP A 257 -33.63 45.02 23.75
CA ASP A 257 -33.60 45.91 24.89
C ASP A 257 -34.91 45.68 25.67
N GLY A 258 -34.75 45.15 26.88
CA GLY A 258 -35.84 45.01 27.81
C GLY A 258 -36.44 46.35 28.15
N LYS A 259 -37.66 46.59 27.74
CA LYS A 259 -38.45 47.73 28.14
C LYS A 259 -38.70 47.64 29.66
N PRO A 260 -38.31 48.67 30.47
CA PRO A 260 -38.66 48.63 31.89
C PRO A 260 -40.16 48.87 32.05
N SER A 261 -40.82 47.91 32.68
CA SER A 261 -42.23 48.11 33.02
C SER A 261 -42.38 49.18 34.12
N ARG A 262 -43.01 50.30 33.73
CA ARG A 262 -43.44 51.39 34.60
C ARG A 262 -44.50 50.88 35.61
N LYS A 263 -44.10 50.80 36.88
CA LYS A 263 -45.01 50.73 37.98
C LYS A 263 -45.75 52.04 38.08
N THR A 264 -47.03 52.06 37.76
CA THR A 264 -47.97 53.12 38.18
C THR A 264 -48.67 52.64 39.43
N GLY A 265 -48.49 53.39 40.56
CA GLY A 265 -49.16 53.19 41.80
C GLY A 265 -50.63 53.65 41.76
N GLY A 266 -51.47 53.07 42.54
CA GLY A 266 -52.82 53.48 42.76
C GLY A 266 -53.28 52.87 44.04
N LYS A 267 -53.51 53.70 45.02
CA LYS A 267 -53.91 53.55 46.40
C LYS A 267 -55.43 53.21 46.56
N PRO A 268 -55.95 53.11 47.75
CA PRO A 268 -56.73 51.96 48.33
C PRO A 268 -58.19 52.29 48.63
N HIS A 269 -59.05 51.37 48.84
CA HIS A 269 -60.23 51.49 49.75
C HIS A 269 -60.86 50.10 49.94
N ARG A 270 -60.91 49.65 51.22
CA ARG A 270 -61.91 49.78 52.25
C ARG A 270 -62.99 48.72 52.21
N LYS A 271 -63.04 47.97 53.35
CA LYS A 271 -64.17 47.50 54.13
C LYS A 271 -65.19 46.50 53.52
N GLY A 272 -65.38 45.49 54.31
CA GLY A 272 -66.66 44.94 54.62
C GLY A 272 -66.66 43.46 54.93
N SER A 273 -66.50 43.10 56.14
CA SER A 273 -67.40 42.41 57.08
C SER A 273 -68.27 41.29 56.47
N GLY A 274 -68.27 40.16 57.14
CA GLY A 274 -69.45 39.35 57.30
C GLY A 274 -69.26 37.86 57.24
N SER A 275 -69.10 37.28 58.40
CA SER A 275 -69.82 36.13 58.94
C SER A 275 -70.34 35.04 57.97
N ARG A 276 -69.96 33.87 58.08
CA ARG A 276 -70.42 32.70 58.85
C ARG A 276 -69.52 31.51 58.51
#